data_281b161ee9b505fd8d33d4256a949e95
#
_entry.id   281b161ee9b505fd8d33d4256a949e95
#
_cell.length_a   1.000
_cell.length_b   1.000
_cell.length_c   1.000
_cell.angle_alpha   90.00
_cell.angle_beta   90.00
_cell.angle_gamma   90.00
#
_symmetry.space_group_name_H-M   'P 1'
#
loop_
_entity.id
_entity.type
_entity.pdbx_description
1 polymer ?
#
loop_
_entity_poly.entity_id
_entity_poly.type
_entity_poly.pdbx_seq_one_letter_code
_entity_poly.pdbx_strand_id
1 'polypeptide(L)'
;MDNKVIEGFKKDFLAIKDKGFVPSNRIHDTGIGKTFEDLMQIVENNNHLADYKGILELKSKRVFSESMFTLFTKSPSFPKGVNSKIREKYGKPDKKFPGCKVVHSTVSALKFNTFLEKYGFKIEIDKAAEKISMLIKDLAK
;
A
#
# COMPACT_ATOMS: atom_id res chain seq x y z
N MET A 1 -13.91 9.46 12.87
CA MET A 1 -13.64 8.01 12.93
C MET A 1 -14.41 7.45 14.11
N ASP A 2 -15.11 6.33 13.97
CA ASP A 2 -15.96 5.79 15.03
C ASP A 2 -15.11 5.17 16.16
N ASN A 3 -14.95 5.89 17.25
CA ASN A 3 -14.14 5.46 18.40
C ASN A 3 -14.58 4.10 18.95
N LYS A 4 -15.87 3.76 18.86
CA LYS A 4 -16.40 2.47 19.31
C LYS A 4 -15.86 1.29 18.48
N VAL A 5 -15.68 1.48 17.17
CA VAL A 5 -15.08 0.46 16.29
C VAL A 5 -13.61 0.27 16.58
N ILE A 6 -12.88 1.36 16.84
CA ILE A 6 -11.46 1.30 17.19
C ILE A 6 -11.25 0.56 18.53
N GLU A 7 -12.03 0.86 19.54
CA GLU A 7 -11.94 0.18 20.83
C GLU A 7 -12.32 -1.31 20.73
N GLY A 8 -13.34 -1.64 19.93
CA GLY A 8 -13.67 -3.03 19.61
C GLY A 8 -12.50 -3.75 18.93
N PHE A 9 -11.91 -3.14 17.91
CA PHE A 9 -10.72 -3.68 17.23
C PHE A 9 -9.54 -3.92 18.18
N LYS A 10 -9.23 -2.95 19.03
CA LYS A 10 -8.14 -3.09 20.02
C LYS A 10 -8.37 -4.29 20.95
N LYS A 11 -9.60 -4.46 21.45
CA LYS A 11 -9.95 -5.59 22.30
C LYS A 11 -9.74 -6.93 21.57
N ASP A 12 -10.27 -7.05 20.36
CA ASP A 12 -10.15 -8.28 19.56
C ASP A 12 -8.69 -8.56 19.19
N PHE A 13 -7.94 -7.53 18.83
CA PHE A 13 -6.51 -7.64 18.52
C PHE A 13 -5.69 -8.10 19.74
N LEU A 14 -5.93 -7.56 20.92
CA LEU A 14 -5.22 -7.97 22.14
C LEU A 14 -5.53 -9.42 22.48
N ALA A 15 -6.76 -9.87 22.33
CA ALA A 15 -7.14 -11.27 22.54
C ALA A 15 -6.43 -12.23 21.56
N ILE A 16 -6.13 -11.78 20.34
CA ILE A 16 -5.33 -12.54 19.37
C ILE A 16 -3.85 -12.53 19.78
N LYS A 17 -3.32 -11.37 20.16
CA LYS A 17 -1.94 -11.23 20.63
C LYS A 17 -1.63 -12.15 21.80
N ASP A 18 -2.55 -12.32 22.72
CA ASP A 18 -2.39 -13.17 23.91
C ASP A 18 -2.34 -14.68 23.57
N LYS A 19 -2.76 -15.08 22.36
CA LYS A 19 -2.59 -16.46 21.86
C LYS A 19 -1.14 -16.80 21.50
N GLY A 20 -0.25 -15.79 21.39
CA GLY A 20 1.14 -15.97 20.98
C GLY A 20 1.26 -16.41 19.52
N PHE A 21 2.14 -17.38 19.26
CA PHE A 21 2.33 -17.91 17.91
C PHE A 21 1.21 -18.87 17.53
N VAL A 22 0.55 -18.61 16.42
CA VAL A 22 -0.49 -19.47 15.84
C VAL A 22 -0.05 -20.00 14.48
N PRO A 23 -0.36 -21.25 14.14
CA PRO A 23 -0.07 -21.80 12.80
C PRO A 23 -0.88 -21.07 11.73
N SER A 24 -0.32 -20.96 10.53
CA SER A 24 -1.03 -20.37 9.40
C SER A 24 -2.10 -21.34 8.88
N ASN A 25 -3.31 -20.85 8.69
CA ASN A 25 -4.44 -21.64 8.17
C ASN A 25 -4.34 -21.91 6.65
N ARG A 26 -3.43 -21.23 5.96
CA ARG A 26 -3.24 -21.36 4.51
C ARG A 26 -1.75 -21.41 4.18
N ILE A 27 -1.40 -22.23 3.22
CA ILE A 27 -0.03 -22.30 2.66
C ILE A 27 0.22 -21.04 1.80
N HIS A 28 1.49 -20.70 1.58
CA HIS A 28 1.97 -19.57 0.78
C HIS A 28 1.82 -18.18 1.44
N ASP A 29 2.15 -17.15 0.68
CA ASP A 29 2.32 -15.78 1.19
C ASP A 29 1.04 -15.13 1.69
N THR A 30 -0.13 -15.56 1.18
CA THR A 30 -1.44 -15.05 1.62
C THR A 30 -1.90 -15.65 2.95
N GLY A 31 -1.22 -16.68 3.44
CA GLY A 31 -1.63 -17.40 4.65
C GLY A 31 -1.71 -16.55 5.90
N ILE A 32 -0.77 -15.61 6.08
CA ILE A 32 -0.76 -14.74 7.26
C ILE A 32 -1.95 -13.80 7.29
N GLY A 33 -2.26 -13.16 6.15
CA GLY A 33 -3.43 -12.31 6.01
C GLY A 33 -4.69 -13.06 6.37
N LYS A 34 -4.89 -14.20 5.71
CA LYS A 34 -6.07 -15.03 5.93
C LYS A 34 -6.18 -15.54 7.38
N THR A 35 -5.09 -15.99 7.99
CA THR A 35 -5.09 -16.41 9.40
C THR A 35 -5.48 -15.28 10.34
N PHE A 36 -4.99 -14.07 10.09
CA PHE A 36 -5.33 -12.91 10.90
C PHE A 36 -6.81 -12.51 10.75
N GLU A 37 -7.32 -12.50 9.52
CA GLU A 37 -8.74 -12.26 9.23
C GLU A 37 -9.64 -13.30 9.92
N ASP A 38 -9.28 -14.59 9.83
CA ASP A 38 -10.04 -15.68 10.48
C ASP A 38 -10.06 -15.51 12.01
N LEU A 39 -8.94 -15.15 12.62
CA LEU A 39 -8.87 -14.88 14.05
C LEU A 39 -9.69 -13.66 14.47
N MET A 40 -9.82 -12.66 13.59
CA MET A 40 -10.69 -11.50 13.74
C MET A 40 -12.16 -11.79 13.39
N GLN A 41 -12.49 -13.05 13.02
CA GLN A 41 -13.82 -13.47 12.58
C GLN A 41 -14.33 -12.69 11.35
N ILE A 42 -13.41 -12.29 10.47
CA ILE A 42 -13.74 -11.60 9.22
C ILE A 42 -13.94 -12.65 8.13
N VAL A 43 -15.11 -12.60 7.51
CA VAL A 43 -15.43 -13.45 6.35
C VAL A 43 -14.76 -12.86 5.11
N GLU A 44 -13.93 -13.68 4.44
CA GLU A 44 -13.30 -13.29 3.18
C GLU A 44 -14.37 -12.94 2.12
N ASN A 45 -14.32 -11.75 1.60
CA ASN A 45 -15.23 -11.28 0.57
C ASN A 45 -14.52 -10.31 -0.39
N ASN A 46 -15.08 -10.13 -1.58
CA ASN A 46 -14.58 -9.20 -2.59
C ASN A 46 -15.24 -7.80 -2.48
N ASN A 47 -15.68 -7.42 -1.30
CA ASN A 47 -16.31 -6.13 -1.10
C ASN A 47 -15.27 -4.99 -1.18
N HIS A 48 -15.71 -3.81 -1.60
CA HIS A 48 -14.87 -2.61 -1.63
C HIS A 48 -14.73 -1.92 -0.26
N LEU A 49 -15.44 -2.41 0.74
CA LEU A 49 -15.36 -1.91 2.10
C LEU A 49 -14.10 -2.45 2.79
N ALA A 50 -13.61 -1.69 3.77
CA ALA A 50 -12.49 -2.11 4.61
C ALA A 50 -12.82 -3.36 5.43
N ASP A 51 -11.80 -4.18 5.74
CA ASP A 51 -11.93 -5.54 6.28
C ASP A 51 -12.68 -5.62 7.62
N TYR A 52 -12.34 -4.76 8.57
CA TYR A 52 -12.97 -4.78 9.89
C TYR A 52 -14.10 -3.77 9.97
N LYS A 53 -15.33 -4.27 10.02
CA LYS A 53 -16.60 -3.51 10.10
C LYS A 53 -16.75 -2.41 9.05
N GLY A 54 -16.11 -2.59 7.88
CA GLY A 54 -16.15 -1.62 6.79
C GLY A 54 -15.37 -0.32 7.04
N ILE A 55 -14.57 -0.25 8.12
CA ILE A 55 -13.88 0.99 8.55
C ILE A 55 -12.36 0.84 8.58
N LEU A 56 -11.85 -0.31 9.04
CA LEU A 56 -10.41 -0.53 9.17
C LEU A 56 -9.93 -1.58 8.17
N GLU A 57 -9.02 -1.20 7.30
CA GLU A 57 -8.30 -2.10 6.42
C GLU A 57 -7.20 -2.81 7.19
N LEU A 58 -7.17 -4.14 7.15
CA LEU A 58 -6.19 -4.95 7.86
C LEU A 58 -5.06 -5.36 6.93
N LYS A 59 -3.83 -5.22 7.40
CA LYS A 59 -2.64 -5.67 6.68
C LYS A 59 -1.71 -6.40 7.63
N SER A 60 -1.25 -7.55 7.22
CA SER A 60 -0.30 -8.36 7.99
C SER A 60 0.91 -8.76 7.16
N LYS A 61 2.03 -8.97 7.82
CA LYS A 61 3.30 -9.32 7.19
C LYS A 61 4.16 -10.14 8.15
N ARG A 62 4.97 -11.06 7.62
CA ARG A 62 6.04 -11.72 8.42
C ARG A 62 7.09 -10.68 8.81
N VAL A 63 7.51 -10.69 10.07
CA VAL A 63 8.50 -9.73 10.61
C VAL A 63 9.81 -9.75 9.81
N PHE A 64 10.28 -10.94 9.45
CA PHE A 64 11.54 -11.12 8.72
C PHE A 64 11.38 -11.18 7.19
N SER A 65 10.23 -10.78 6.65
CA SER A 65 10.06 -10.67 5.21
C SER A 65 10.75 -9.43 4.66
N GLU A 66 11.58 -9.58 3.64
CA GLU A 66 12.24 -8.46 2.94
C GLU A 66 11.29 -7.66 2.05
N SER A 67 10.11 -8.19 1.75
CA SER A 67 9.11 -7.50 0.92
C SER A 67 8.58 -6.24 1.60
N MET A 68 8.29 -5.20 0.82
CA MET A 68 7.63 -4.00 1.32
C MET A 68 6.19 -4.31 1.77
N PHE A 69 5.74 -3.61 2.79
CA PHE A 69 4.37 -3.69 3.26
C PHE A 69 3.46 -2.86 2.34
N THR A 70 2.55 -3.52 1.63
CA THR A 70 1.60 -2.83 0.75
C THR A 70 0.41 -2.35 1.55
N LEU A 71 0.28 -1.04 1.72
CA LEU A 71 -0.86 -0.45 2.41
C LEU A 71 -2.10 -0.35 1.51
N PHE A 72 -1.90 0.07 0.27
CA PHE A 72 -2.98 0.18 -0.73
C PHE A 72 -2.40 0.13 -2.14
N THR A 73 -3.22 -0.24 -3.12
CA THR A 73 -2.83 -0.37 -4.54
C THR A 73 -3.66 0.53 -5.47
N LYS A 74 -4.31 1.54 -4.92
CA LYS A 74 -5.16 2.46 -5.71
C LYS A 74 -4.33 3.36 -6.61
N SER A 75 -4.79 3.53 -7.84
CA SER A 75 -4.26 4.58 -8.72
C SER A 75 -4.65 5.96 -8.18
N PRO A 76 -3.82 7.00 -8.42
CA PRO A 76 -4.19 8.36 -8.09
C PRO A 76 -5.51 8.76 -8.75
N SER A 77 -6.36 9.46 -8.01
CA SER A 77 -7.67 9.90 -8.49
C SER A 77 -7.59 11.07 -9.47
N PHE A 78 -6.55 11.88 -9.37
CA PHE A 78 -6.35 13.07 -10.20
C PHE A 78 -4.87 13.29 -10.54
N PRO A 79 -4.56 13.76 -11.77
CA PRO A 79 -5.44 13.83 -12.93
C PRO A 79 -5.82 12.44 -13.48
N LYS A 80 -6.99 12.33 -14.12
CA LYS A 80 -7.43 11.06 -14.70
C LYS A 80 -6.41 10.50 -15.68
N GLY A 81 -6.11 9.20 -15.55
CA GLY A 81 -5.13 8.51 -16.41
C GLY A 81 -3.68 8.88 -16.13
N VAL A 82 -3.38 9.46 -14.97
CA VAL A 82 -2.04 9.94 -14.61
C VAL A 82 -0.96 8.87 -14.67
N ASN A 83 -1.26 7.62 -14.30
CA ASN A 83 -0.28 6.54 -14.35
C ASN A 83 0.24 6.29 -15.78
N SER A 84 -0.65 6.33 -16.79
CA SER A 84 -0.24 6.21 -18.19
C SER A 84 0.59 7.41 -18.64
N LYS A 85 0.20 8.62 -18.27
CA LYS A 85 0.93 9.85 -18.60
C LYS A 85 2.33 9.88 -17.97
N ILE A 86 2.45 9.45 -16.72
CA ILE A 86 3.75 9.35 -16.02
C ILE A 86 4.63 8.31 -16.71
N ARG A 87 4.08 7.15 -17.02
CA ARG A 87 4.81 6.09 -17.72
C ARG A 87 5.29 6.53 -19.10
N GLU A 88 4.45 7.19 -19.87
CA GLU A 88 4.79 7.69 -21.20
C GLU A 88 5.89 8.75 -21.15
N LYS A 89 5.74 9.74 -20.25
CA LYS A 89 6.65 10.88 -20.18
C LYS A 89 7.97 10.56 -19.50
N TYR A 90 7.98 9.79 -18.43
CA TYR A 90 9.13 9.55 -17.57
C TYR A 90 9.65 8.12 -17.62
N GLY A 91 8.89 7.18 -18.18
CA GLY A 91 9.23 5.76 -18.18
C GLY A 91 10.46 5.42 -19.02
N LYS A 92 11.19 4.40 -18.58
CA LYS A 92 12.23 3.72 -19.38
C LYS A 92 11.62 2.56 -20.17
N PRO A 93 12.27 2.10 -21.26
CA PRO A 93 11.83 0.91 -21.98
C PRO A 93 11.66 -0.29 -21.04
N ASP A 94 10.58 -1.02 -21.21
CA ASP A 94 10.34 -2.26 -20.47
C ASP A 94 11.18 -3.39 -21.08
N LYS A 95 11.90 -4.14 -20.22
CA LYS A 95 12.73 -5.26 -20.68
C LYS A 95 11.93 -6.49 -21.09
N LYS A 96 10.72 -6.67 -20.52
CA LYS A 96 9.86 -7.83 -20.77
C LYS A 96 8.90 -7.60 -21.93
N PHE A 97 8.47 -6.37 -22.13
CA PHE A 97 7.45 -6.01 -23.14
C PHE A 97 8.00 -4.94 -24.08
N PRO A 98 8.61 -5.36 -25.23
CA PRO A 98 9.13 -4.42 -26.23
C PRO A 98 8.06 -3.43 -26.70
N GLY A 99 8.43 -2.17 -26.84
CA GLY A 99 7.51 -1.08 -27.19
C GLY A 99 6.75 -0.47 -26.02
N CYS A 100 6.79 -1.08 -24.84
CA CYS A 100 6.22 -0.53 -23.62
C CYS A 100 7.24 0.26 -22.81
N LYS A 101 6.76 1.19 -21.99
CA LYS A 101 7.57 1.88 -20.97
C LYS A 101 7.13 1.51 -19.58
N VAL A 102 8.05 1.57 -18.62
CA VAL A 102 7.80 1.27 -17.22
C VAL A 102 8.45 2.31 -16.31
N VAL A 103 7.79 2.67 -15.22
CA VAL A 103 8.34 3.46 -14.11
C VAL A 103 8.32 2.59 -12.87
N HIS A 104 9.50 2.12 -12.46
CA HIS A 104 9.68 1.49 -11.16
C HIS A 104 10.65 2.35 -10.35
N SER A 105 10.17 2.92 -9.26
CA SER A 105 10.96 3.79 -8.41
C SER A 105 10.40 3.80 -6.99
N THR A 106 11.28 3.78 -6.00
CA THR A 106 10.90 4.02 -4.60
C THR A 106 10.78 5.51 -4.37
N VAL A 107 9.63 5.95 -3.88
CA VAL A 107 9.34 7.36 -3.61
C VAL A 107 9.02 7.51 -2.13
N SER A 108 9.54 8.56 -1.49
CA SER A 108 9.33 8.87 -0.08
C SER A 108 8.81 10.28 0.13
N ALA A 109 8.31 10.56 1.33
CA ALA A 109 7.93 11.91 1.73
C ALA A 109 9.12 12.74 2.28
N LEU A 110 10.26 12.11 2.54
CA LEU A 110 11.41 12.77 3.16
C LEU A 110 12.19 13.63 2.17
N LYS A 111 12.51 13.07 1.02
CA LYS A 111 13.33 13.73 -0.01
C LYS A 111 12.97 13.29 -1.41
N PHE A 112 13.35 14.07 -2.41
CA PHE A 112 13.32 13.63 -3.78
C PHE A 112 14.27 12.45 -3.97
N ASN A 113 13.83 11.44 -4.67
CA ASN A 113 14.73 10.40 -5.17
C ASN A 113 15.40 10.86 -6.47
N THR A 114 16.24 10.00 -7.04
CA THR A 114 16.80 10.17 -8.37
C THR A 114 16.35 9.02 -9.26
N PHE A 115 15.71 9.34 -10.37
CA PHE A 115 15.25 8.38 -11.36
C PHE A 115 15.82 8.72 -12.73
N LEU A 116 16.55 7.77 -13.33
CA LEU A 116 17.25 7.94 -14.59
C LEU A 116 18.23 9.13 -14.61
N GLU A 117 18.80 9.48 -13.47
CA GLU A 117 19.70 10.62 -13.28
C GLU A 117 19.11 11.98 -13.71
N LYS A 118 17.86 11.99 -14.11
CA LYS A 118 17.19 13.15 -14.72
C LYS A 118 15.99 13.64 -13.92
N TYR A 119 15.24 12.75 -13.30
CA TYR A 119 13.98 13.09 -12.62
C TYR A 119 14.06 12.80 -11.14
N GLY A 120 13.41 13.64 -10.33
CA GLY A 120 13.18 13.40 -8.92
C GLY A 120 11.68 13.26 -8.64
N PHE A 121 11.31 12.25 -7.84
CA PHE A 121 9.96 12.05 -7.35
C PHE A 121 9.94 12.16 -5.83
N LYS A 122 8.91 12.79 -5.29
CA LYS A 122 8.68 12.92 -3.84
C LYS A 122 7.20 12.82 -3.53
N ILE A 123 6.85 12.22 -2.41
CA ILE A 123 5.48 12.25 -1.87
C ILE A 123 5.33 13.53 -1.01
N GLU A 124 4.22 14.21 -1.16
CA GLU A 124 3.78 15.28 -0.29
C GLU A 124 2.46 14.88 0.38
N ILE A 125 2.39 15.06 1.70
CA ILE A 125 1.23 14.71 2.51
C ILE A 125 0.66 16.00 3.10
N ASP A 126 -0.52 16.37 2.63
CA ASP A 126 -1.31 17.46 3.20
C ASP A 126 -2.36 16.88 4.13
N LYS A 127 -2.12 16.97 5.43
CA LYS A 127 -3.02 16.43 6.46
C LYS A 127 -4.30 17.23 6.58
N ALA A 128 -4.28 18.52 6.31
CA ALA A 128 -5.44 19.39 6.42
C ALA A 128 -6.44 19.11 5.27
N ALA A 129 -5.91 18.89 4.07
CA ALA A 129 -6.71 18.53 2.91
C ALA A 129 -6.93 17.02 2.74
N GLU A 130 -6.44 16.18 3.66
CA GLU A 130 -6.46 14.71 3.59
C GLU A 130 -5.96 14.19 2.24
N LYS A 131 -4.89 14.78 1.72
CA LYS A 131 -4.41 14.58 0.36
C LYS A 131 -2.98 14.08 0.34
N ILE A 132 -2.72 13.10 -0.53
CA ILE A 132 -1.38 12.66 -0.89
C ILE A 132 -1.11 13.06 -2.34
N SER A 133 -0.03 13.76 -2.59
CA SER A 133 0.41 14.20 -3.91
C SER A 133 1.78 13.64 -4.23
N MET A 134 2.04 13.36 -5.51
CA MET A 134 3.38 13.07 -5.99
C MET A 134 3.92 14.29 -6.73
N LEU A 135 5.01 14.83 -6.21
CA LEU A 135 5.78 15.90 -6.85
C LEU A 135 6.80 15.32 -7.81
N ILE A 136 6.96 15.94 -8.95
CA ILE A 136 7.96 15.57 -9.98
C ILE A 136 8.82 16.78 -10.27
N LYS A 137 10.14 16.59 -10.25
CA LYS A 137 11.13 17.61 -10.49
C LYS A 137 12.09 17.14 -11.60
N ASP A 138 12.46 18.02 -12.51
CA ASP A 138 13.58 17.82 -13.43
C ASP A 138 14.88 18.18 -12.69
N LEU A 139 15.81 17.24 -12.63
CA LEU A 139 17.09 17.40 -11.94
C LEU A 139 18.21 17.93 -12.86
N ALA A 140 17.94 17.99 -14.17
CA ALA A 140 18.91 18.47 -15.17
C ALA A 140 18.82 19.99 -15.41
N LYS A 141 17.97 20.67 -14.65
CA LYS A 141 17.79 22.15 -14.71
C LYS A 141 18.35 22.81 -13.48
#